data_1343c140280244f6750875373c60a10f
#
_entry.id   1343c140280244f6750875373c60a10f
#
_cell.length_a   1.000
_cell.length_b   1.000
_cell.length_c   1.000
_cell.angle_alpha   90.00
_cell.angle_beta   90.00
_cell.angle_gamma   90.00
#
_symmetry.space_group_name_H-M   'P 1'
#
loop_
_entity.id
_entity.type
_entity.pdbx_description
1 polymer ?
#
loop_
_entity_poly.entity_id
_entity_poly.type
_entity_poly.pdbx_seq_one_letter_code
_entity_poly.pdbx_strand_id
1 'polypeptide(L)'
;KEIAASLIVGGEARYKLLLSQIKNKNFKEIQLNENPNFYIKAKDDIHLDEEKAELGMMAVGYYAILESAFRFNKKINIRNQSDFVAEMYAYFSKVASENKDAWTDSTLDATEVKNITKKNSFQAFPYNKYHCTSWNVNQSAALIVCSEKIADDLDIPQEKRVYPLASSENNHMIGTLQRPKL
;
A
#
# COMPACT_ATOMS: atom_id res chain seq x y z
N LYS A 1 -21.15 -1.22 -27.83
CA LYS A 1 -20.77 0.21 -27.90
C LYS A 1 -19.27 0.27 -27.59
N GLU A 2 -18.53 0.91 -28.46
CA GLU A 2 -17.11 1.16 -28.24
C GLU A 2 -16.94 2.23 -27.16
N ILE A 3 -16.07 1.96 -26.17
CA ILE A 3 -15.77 2.90 -25.09
C ILE A 3 -14.54 3.68 -25.53
N ALA A 4 -14.72 4.96 -25.82
CA ALA A 4 -13.64 5.82 -26.31
C ALA A 4 -12.64 6.20 -25.21
N ALA A 5 -13.13 6.41 -23.98
CA ALA A 5 -12.31 6.72 -22.80
C ALA A 5 -12.98 6.21 -21.52
N SER A 6 -12.19 5.85 -20.55
CA SER A 6 -12.63 5.45 -19.19
C SER A 6 -11.89 6.23 -18.13
N LEU A 7 -12.61 6.71 -17.14
CA LEU A 7 -12.03 7.30 -15.93
C LEU A 7 -11.92 6.23 -14.85
N ILE A 8 -10.71 6.03 -14.35
CA ILE A 8 -10.42 5.15 -13.20
C ILE A 8 -10.11 6.04 -12.01
N VAL A 9 -10.82 5.84 -10.91
CA VAL A 9 -10.64 6.61 -9.69
C VAL A 9 -10.48 5.69 -8.49
N GLY A 10 -9.66 6.11 -7.54
CA GLY A 10 -9.52 5.46 -6.24
C GLY A 10 -9.39 6.51 -5.15
N GLY A 11 -9.93 6.22 -3.97
CA GLY A 11 -9.84 7.16 -2.86
C GLY A 11 -10.02 6.47 -1.52
N GLU A 12 -9.46 7.10 -0.49
CA GLU A 12 -9.58 6.69 0.89
C GLU A 12 -9.77 7.91 1.80
N ALA A 13 -10.69 7.81 2.76
CA ALA A 13 -11.00 8.89 3.69
C ALA A 13 -11.02 8.42 5.16
N ARG A 14 -10.14 7.49 5.52
CA ARG A 14 -10.09 6.90 6.88
C ARG A 14 -9.72 7.89 7.97
N TYR A 15 -8.90 8.89 7.66
CA TYR A 15 -8.57 9.94 8.62
C TYR A 15 -9.81 10.79 8.97
N LYS A 16 -10.63 11.12 7.98
CA LYS A 16 -11.90 11.84 8.19
C LYS A 16 -12.88 11.01 9.01
N LEU A 17 -12.96 9.70 8.76
CA LEU A 17 -13.77 8.78 9.55
C LEU A 17 -13.30 8.73 11.00
N LEU A 18 -11.99 8.56 11.25
CA LEU A 18 -11.42 8.59 12.59
C LEU A 18 -11.73 9.89 13.34
N LEU A 19 -11.56 11.04 12.69
CA LEU A 19 -11.89 12.34 13.30
C LEU A 19 -13.37 12.46 13.62
N SER A 20 -14.25 11.90 12.80
CA SER A 20 -15.70 11.93 13.06
C SER A 20 -16.08 11.08 14.27
N GLN A 21 -15.45 9.92 14.42
CA GLN A 21 -15.63 9.02 15.57
C GLN A 21 -15.14 9.68 16.87
N ILE A 22 -13.94 10.28 16.86
CA ILE A 22 -13.38 11.00 18.02
C ILE A 22 -14.28 12.18 18.45
N LYS A 23 -14.89 12.87 17.49
CA LYS A 23 -15.74 14.05 17.73
C LYS A 23 -17.22 13.69 17.97
N ASN A 24 -17.56 12.40 18.11
CA ASN A 24 -18.94 11.91 18.25
C ASN A 24 -19.91 12.46 17.18
N LYS A 25 -19.43 12.73 15.99
CA LYS A 25 -20.25 13.14 14.87
C LYS A 25 -20.76 11.91 14.13
N ASN A 26 -22.09 11.81 13.97
CA ASN A 26 -22.68 10.78 13.12
C ASN A 26 -22.21 10.93 11.68
N PHE A 27 -21.18 10.19 11.31
CA PHE A 27 -20.75 10.08 9.93
C PHE A 27 -21.59 9.01 9.25
N LYS A 28 -22.51 9.42 8.38
CA LYS A 28 -23.20 8.48 7.50
C LYS A 28 -22.25 8.09 6.39
N GLU A 29 -21.80 6.85 6.41
CA GLU A 29 -21.15 6.24 5.27
C GLU A 29 -22.15 6.22 4.10
N ILE A 30 -21.76 6.82 2.98
CA ILE A 30 -22.59 6.74 1.77
C ILE A 30 -22.38 5.31 1.23
N GLN A 31 -23.33 4.44 1.52
CA GLN A 31 -23.37 3.14 0.86
C GLN A 31 -23.87 3.36 -0.58
N LEU A 32 -22.97 3.20 -1.53
CA LEU A 32 -23.36 3.09 -2.93
C LEU A 32 -24.03 1.73 -3.11
N ASN A 33 -25.33 1.73 -3.27
CA ASN A 33 -26.15 0.52 -3.48
C ASN A 33 -26.10 0.02 -4.94
N GLU A 34 -25.08 0.38 -5.69
CA GLU A 34 -24.92 -0.09 -7.05
C GLU A 34 -24.12 -1.40 -7.08
N ASN A 35 -24.77 -2.46 -7.45
CA ASN A 35 -24.09 -3.72 -7.76
C ASN A 35 -23.22 -3.51 -9.01
N PRO A 36 -21.95 -3.93 -8.98
CA PRO A 36 -21.11 -3.84 -10.17
C PRO A 36 -21.70 -4.70 -11.30
N ASN A 37 -21.61 -4.22 -12.53
CA ASN A 37 -22.04 -4.97 -13.73
C ASN A 37 -21.22 -6.25 -13.91
N PHE A 38 -20.01 -6.26 -13.39
CA PHE A 38 -19.10 -7.39 -13.45
C PHE A 38 -18.27 -7.46 -12.18
N TYR A 39 -18.19 -8.65 -11.57
CA TYR A 39 -17.46 -8.87 -10.30
C TYR A 39 -16.61 -10.13 -10.41
N ILE A 40 -15.30 -9.97 -10.24
CA ILE A 40 -14.35 -11.08 -10.14
C ILE A 40 -13.97 -11.24 -8.67
N LYS A 41 -14.39 -12.35 -8.09
CA LYS A 41 -14.05 -12.70 -6.70
C LYS A 41 -12.74 -13.49 -6.67
N ALA A 42 -11.93 -13.27 -5.63
CA ALA A 42 -10.81 -14.16 -5.33
C ALA A 42 -11.32 -15.59 -5.15
N LYS A 43 -10.55 -16.57 -5.65
CA LYS A 43 -10.93 -17.99 -5.63
C LYS A 43 -11.02 -18.54 -4.22
N ASP A 44 -10.03 -18.21 -3.39
CA ASP A 44 -9.89 -18.66 -2.02
C ASP A 44 -9.47 -17.52 -1.10
N ASP A 45 -9.48 -17.71 0.22
CA ASP A 45 -8.88 -16.77 1.18
C ASP A 45 -7.35 -16.91 1.13
N ILE A 46 -6.64 -15.79 1.12
CA ILE A 46 -5.18 -15.77 1.15
C ILE A 46 -4.60 -16.06 2.54
N HIS A 47 -5.42 -15.94 3.58
CA HIS A 47 -5.01 -16.11 4.96
C HIS A 47 -5.73 -17.29 5.60
N LEU A 48 -4.95 -18.23 6.13
CA LEU A 48 -5.47 -19.30 6.98
C LEU A 48 -5.85 -18.77 8.37
N ASP A 49 -6.75 -19.45 9.06
CA ASP A 49 -7.15 -19.03 10.41
C ASP A 49 -6.00 -19.17 11.41
N GLU A 50 -5.14 -20.14 11.26
CA GLU A 50 -3.90 -20.31 12.03
C GLU A 50 -2.95 -19.15 11.78
N GLU A 51 -2.81 -18.69 10.55
CA GLU A 51 -2.01 -17.52 10.22
C GLU A 51 -2.56 -16.24 10.89
N LYS A 52 -3.88 -16.05 10.83
CA LYS A 52 -4.53 -14.91 11.47
C LYS A 52 -4.33 -14.92 12.99
N ALA A 53 -4.37 -16.09 13.62
CA ALA A 53 -4.16 -16.26 15.05
C ALA A 53 -2.74 -15.88 15.48
N GLU A 54 -1.71 -16.29 14.72
CA GLU A 54 -0.30 -16.11 15.07
C GLU A 54 0.29 -14.78 14.56
N LEU A 55 -0.08 -14.37 13.35
CA LEU A 55 0.49 -13.19 12.68
C LEU A 55 -0.42 -11.97 12.74
N GLY A 56 -1.66 -12.15 13.17
CA GLY A 56 -2.70 -11.13 13.15
C GLY A 56 -3.23 -10.84 11.74
N MET A 57 -4.09 -9.84 11.67
CA MET A 57 -4.74 -9.43 10.41
C MET A 57 -3.95 -8.38 9.62
N MET A 58 -2.88 -7.85 10.20
CA MET A 58 -2.10 -6.77 9.60
C MET A 58 -0.95 -7.32 8.77
N ALA A 59 -0.73 -6.72 7.60
CA ALA A 59 0.31 -7.12 6.66
C ALA A 59 1.73 -7.19 7.28
N VAL A 60 2.00 -6.40 8.32
CA VAL A 60 3.32 -6.32 8.94
C VAL A 60 3.81 -7.67 9.50
N GLY A 61 2.93 -8.51 10.06
CA GLY A 61 3.29 -9.84 10.55
C GLY A 61 3.77 -10.76 9.42
N TYR A 62 3.07 -10.73 8.29
CA TYR A 62 3.42 -11.52 7.09
C TYR A 62 4.72 -11.04 6.45
N TYR A 63 4.91 -9.74 6.31
CA TYR A 63 6.17 -9.18 5.82
C TYR A 63 7.36 -9.51 6.72
N ALA A 64 7.16 -9.57 8.03
CA ALA A 64 8.21 -9.95 8.97
C ALA A 64 8.74 -11.37 8.72
N ILE A 65 7.86 -12.33 8.41
CA ILE A 65 8.24 -13.70 8.04
C ILE A 65 8.97 -13.71 6.72
N LEU A 66 8.43 -13.04 5.69
CA LEU A 66 9.04 -12.97 4.37
C LEU A 66 10.45 -12.35 4.43
N GLU A 67 10.62 -11.29 5.21
CA GLU A 67 11.94 -10.70 5.40
C GLU A 67 12.91 -11.66 6.12
N SER A 68 12.44 -12.40 7.11
CA SER A 68 13.27 -13.37 7.81
C SER A 68 13.74 -14.47 6.87
N ALA A 69 12.87 -14.99 6.01
CA ALA A 69 13.22 -15.97 4.98
C ALA A 69 14.19 -15.36 3.94
N PHE A 70 13.95 -14.13 3.51
CA PHE A 70 14.84 -13.41 2.58
C PHE A 70 16.24 -13.25 3.17
N ARG A 71 16.37 -12.76 4.41
CA ARG A 71 17.65 -12.58 5.08
C ARG A 71 18.41 -13.90 5.25
N PHE A 72 17.69 -14.96 5.64
CA PHE A 72 18.28 -16.29 5.76
C PHE A 72 18.84 -16.78 4.42
N ASN A 73 18.04 -16.68 3.36
CA ASN A 73 18.47 -17.09 2.01
C ASN A 73 19.68 -16.29 1.51
N LYS A 74 19.67 -14.98 1.71
CA LYS A 74 20.76 -14.07 1.30
C LYS A 74 21.92 -14.01 2.27
N LYS A 75 21.85 -14.71 3.42
CA LYS A 75 22.87 -14.67 4.49
C LYS A 75 23.18 -13.27 4.99
N ILE A 76 22.15 -12.42 5.05
CA ILE A 76 22.25 -11.05 5.54
C ILE A 76 21.96 -11.05 7.04
N ASN A 77 22.86 -10.49 7.85
CA ASN A 77 22.60 -10.33 9.28
C ASN A 77 21.56 -9.22 9.54
N ILE A 78 20.87 -9.32 10.67
CA ILE A 78 19.78 -8.41 11.00
C ILE A 78 20.21 -6.95 11.11
N ARG A 79 21.43 -6.68 11.57
CA ARG A 79 21.92 -5.30 11.72
C ARG A 79 22.07 -4.64 10.36
N ASN A 80 22.74 -5.29 9.42
CA ASN A 80 22.94 -4.76 8.08
C ASN A 80 21.62 -4.54 7.34
N GLN A 81 20.67 -5.49 7.50
CA GLN A 81 19.34 -5.34 6.92
C GLN A 81 18.58 -4.17 7.54
N SER A 82 18.63 -4.03 8.87
CA SER A 82 17.97 -2.92 9.57
C SER A 82 18.55 -1.57 9.17
N ASP A 83 19.87 -1.47 9.00
CA ASP A 83 20.52 -0.24 8.55
C ASP A 83 20.10 0.10 7.12
N PHE A 84 20.16 -0.87 6.20
CA PHE A 84 19.71 -0.70 4.81
C PHE A 84 18.26 -0.26 4.69
N VAL A 85 17.35 -0.91 5.43
CA VAL A 85 15.93 -0.57 5.41
C VAL A 85 15.69 0.82 6.00
N ALA A 86 16.38 1.18 7.08
CA ALA A 86 16.26 2.51 7.68
C ALA A 86 16.73 3.62 6.72
N GLU A 87 17.84 3.43 6.03
CA GLU A 87 18.35 4.36 5.01
C GLU A 87 17.36 4.50 3.84
N MET A 88 16.80 3.38 3.37
CA MET A 88 15.80 3.37 2.30
C MET A 88 14.54 4.16 2.69
N TYR A 89 14.02 3.96 3.90
CA TYR A 89 12.82 4.69 4.37
C TYR A 89 13.13 6.17 4.66
N ALA A 90 14.32 6.49 5.15
CA ALA A 90 14.76 7.88 5.26
C ALA A 90 14.77 8.58 3.90
N TYR A 91 15.30 7.90 2.87
CA TYR A 91 15.26 8.41 1.49
C TYR A 91 13.83 8.58 0.98
N PHE A 92 12.94 7.61 1.22
CA PHE A 92 11.53 7.73 0.84
C PHE A 92 10.84 8.90 1.54
N SER A 93 11.12 9.13 2.82
CA SER A 93 10.56 10.28 3.54
C SER A 93 11.04 11.62 2.97
N LYS A 94 12.30 11.69 2.52
CA LYS A 94 12.83 12.88 1.83
C LYS A 94 12.10 13.13 0.52
N VAL A 95 11.93 12.10 -0.33
CA VAL A 95 11.17 12.22 -1.58
C VAL A 95 9.72 12.64 -1.31
N ALA A 96 9.10 12.06 -0.28
CA ALA A 96 7.74 12.43 0.11
C ALA A 96 7.63 13.87 0.57
N SER A 97 8.60 14.41 1.29
CA SER A 97 8.58 15.80 1.78
C SER A 97 8.64 16.85 0.65
N GLU A 98 9.16 16.48 -0.51
CA GLU A 98 9.22 17.30 -1.71
C GLU A 98 7.97 17.14 -2.59
N ASN A 99 7.11 16.16 -2.30
CA ASN A 99 5.89 15.88 -3.06
C ASN A 99 4.68 16.56 -2.41
N LYS A 100 4.06 17.50 -3.13
CA LYS A 100 2.87 18.25 -2.67
C LYS A 100 1.65 17.37 -2.40
N ASP A 101 1.58 16.19 -3.02
CA ASP A 101 0.48 15.24 -2.87
C ASP A 101 0.74 14.20 -1.79
N ALA A 102 1.90 14.23 -1.12
CA ALA A 102 2.19 13.34 -0.01
C ALA A 102 1.40 13.74 1.24
N TRP A 103 1.08 12.73 2.08
CA TRP A 103 0.36 12.95 3.33
C TRP A 103 1.15 13.74 4.38
N THR A 104 2.47 13.64 4.35
CA THR A 104 3.37 14.35 5.27
C THR A 104 4.50 15.04 4.51
N ASP A 105 4.88 16.21 4.99
CA ASP A 105 5.98 17.02 4.50
C ASP A 105 7.27 16.92 5.37
N SER A 106 7.20 16.09 6.42
CA SER A 106 8.34 15.89 7.31
C SER A 106 9.31 14.84 6.79
N THR A 107 10.60 15.10 6.95
CA THR A 107 11.68 14.12 6.70
C THR A 107 12.03 13.38 7.97
N LEU A 108 12.43 12.12 7.81
CA LEU A 108 12.98 11.27 8.87
C LEU A 108 14.41 10.90 8.49
N ASP A 109 15.33 10.90 9.44
CA ASP A 109 16.64 10.30 9.24
C ASP A 109 16.62 8.78 9.52
N ALA A 110 17.69 8.07 9.12
CA ALA A 110 17.78 6.63 9.30
C ALA A 110 17.77 6.22 10.80
N THR A 111 18.29 7.06 11.67
CA THR A 111 18.31 6.82 13.13
C THR A 111 16.89 6.91 13.70
N GLU A 112 16.11 7.90 13.26
CA GLU A 112 14.71 8.06 13.66
C GLU A 112 13.86 6.87 13.18
N VAL A 113 14.07 6.42 11.94
CA VAL A 113 13.38 5.24 11.39
C VAL A 113 13.72 3.99 12.18
N LYS A 114 14.99 3.78 12.51
CA LYS A 114 15.48 2.57 13.17
C LYS A 114 15.10 2.49 14.65
N ASN A 115 15.12 3.62 15.36
CA ASN A 115 14.97 3.62 16.80
C ASN A 115 13.52 3.47 17.24
N ILE A 116 13.31 2.59 18.22
CA ILE A 116 12.02 2.43 18.88
C ILE A 116 11.80 3.61 19.82
N THR A 117 10.71 4.32 19.63
CA THR A 117 10.28 5.45 20.46
C THR A 117 8.77 5.38 20.71
N LYS A 118 8.24 6.28 21.53
CA LYS A 118 6.79 6.40 21.74
C LYS A 118 6.04 6.71 20.43
N LYS A 119 6.65 7.46 19.51
CA LYS A 119 6.06 7.79 18.19
C LYS A 119 6.31 6.68 17.17
N ASN A 120 7.45 6.00 17.27
CA ASN A 120 7.88 4.91 16.40
C ASN A 120 7.90 3.60 17.17
N SER A 121 6.71 3.15 17.62
CA SER A 121 6.55 1.95 18.43
C SER A 121 6.83 0.68 17.63
N PHE A 122 7.34 -0.34 18.31
CA PHE A 122 7.51 -1.68 17.76
C PHE A 122 6.17 -2.25 17.25
N GLN A 123 6.20 -2.93 16.11
CA GLN A 123 5.02 -3.55 15.51
C GLN A 123 5.16 -5.08 15.41
N ALA A 124 6.08 -5.56 14.59
CA ALA A 124 6.42 -6.96 14.44
C ALA A 124 7.90 -7.04 14.05
N PHE A 125 8.69 -7.90 14.71
CA PHE A 125 10.14 -7.97 14.44
C PHE A 125 10.41 -8.25 12.95
N PRO A 126 11.26 -7.44 12.29
CA PRO A 126 12.11 -6.35 12.81
C PRO A 126 11.51 -4.94 12.68
N TYR A 127 10.23 -4.79 12.43
CA TYR A 127 9.59 -3.54 12.02
C TYR A 127 9.04 -2.69 13.16
N ASN A 128 9.25 -1.39 13.02
CA ASN A 128 8.63 -0.33 13.82
C ASN A 128 7.51 0.34 13.02
N LYS A 129 6.76 1.22 13.65
CA LYS A 129 5.65 1.94 13.03
C LYS A 129 6.05 2.71 11.76
N TYR A 130 7.25 3.31 11.70
CA TYR A 130 7.70 4.04 10.51
C TYR A 130 8.03 3.15 9.30
N HIS A 131 8.14 1.84 9.50
CA HIS A 131 8.22 0.88 8.41
C HIS A 131 6.85 0.47 7.86
N CYS A 132 5.76 0.89 8.49
CA CYS A 132 4.41 0.46 8.14
C CYS A 132 3.66 1.56 7.40
N THR A 133 2.77 1.14 6.51
CA THR A 133 1.85 2.05 5.82
C THR A 133 0.96 2.77 6.83
N SER A 134 0.79 4.07 6.66
CA SER A 134 -0.14 4.85 7.47
C SER A 134 -1.58 4.46 7.15
N TRP A 135 -2.30 3.97 8.17
CA TRP A 135 -3.67 3.48 8.00
C TRP A 135 -4.71 4.60 7.90
N ASN A 136 -4.52 5.66 8.68
CA ASN A 136 -5.48 6.75 8.78
C ASN A 136 -5.04 7.94 7.92
N VAL A 137 -5.35 7.87 6.64
CA VAL A 137 -5.06 8.93 5.66
C VAL A 137 -6.29 9.30 4.87
N ASN A 138 -6.28 10.47 4.24
CA ASN A 138 -7.19 10.83 3.16
C ASN A 138 -6.35 11.02 1.90
N GLN A 139 -6.66 10.29 0.87
CA GLN A 139 -5.97 10.39 -0.41
C GLN A 139 -6.89 9.98 -1.55
N SER A 140 -6.62 10.47 -2.74
CA SER A 140 -7.32 10.06 -3.94
C SER A 140 -6.38 10.14 -5.14
N ALA A 141 -6.64 9.28 -6.12
CA ALA A 141 -5.97 9.32 -7.39
C ALA A 141 -6.97 9.03 -8.51
N ALA A 142 -6.70 9.57 -9.69
CA ALA A 142 -7.49 9.32 -10.87
C ALA A 142 -6.59 9.23 -12.10
N LEU A 143 -6.97 8.39 -13.05
CA LEU A 143 -6.34 8.31 -14.35
C LEU A 143 -7.39 8.10 -15.44
N ILE A 144 -7.08 8.55 -16.65
CA ILE A 144 -7.90 8.34 -17.82
C ILE A 144 -7.22 7.28 -18.69
N VAL A 145 -7.98 6.24 -19.06
CA VAL A 145 -7.56 5.25 -20.03
C VAL A 145 -8.30 5.52 -21.34
N CYS A 146 -7.56 5.79 -22.39
CA CYS A 146 -8.13 6.08 -23.71
C CYS A 146 -7.20 5.59 -24.83
N SER A 147 -7.66 5.62 -26.08
CA SER A 147 -6.80 5.41 -27.22
C SER A 147 -5.87 6.62 -27.45
N GLU A 148 -4.75 6.39 -28.12
CA GLU A 148 -3.82 7.45 -28.50
C GLU A 148 -4.51 8.53 -29.34
N LYS A 149 -5.38 8.13 -30.26
CA LYS A 149 -6.19 9.06 -31.04
C LYS A 149 -7.02 10.01 -30.16
N ILE A 150 -7.67 9.49 -29.12
CA ILE A 150 -8.44 10.34 -28.19
C ILE A 150 -7.52 11.28 -27.41
N ALA A 151 -6.33 10.81 -27.04
CA ALA A 151 -5.35 11.66 -26.37
C ALA A 151 -4.85 12.80 -27.28
N ASP A 152 -4.73 12.54 -28.60
CA ASP A 152 -4.40 13.56 -29.61
C ASP A 152 -5.56 14.53 -29.80
N ASP A 153 -6.78 14.03 -29.97
CA ASP A 153 -8.00 14.84 -30.16
C ASP A 153 -8.28 15.77 -28.95
N LEU A 154 -7.76 15.41 -27.76
CA LEU A 154 -7.86 16.19 -26.51
C LEU A 154 -6.62 17.02 -26.21
N ASP A 155 -5.64 17.11 -27.11
CA ASP A 155 -4.38 17.83 -26.94
C ASP A 155 -3.63 17.46 -25.63
N ILE A 156 -3.68 16.18 -25.21
CA ILE A 156 -2.96 15.73 -24.02
C ILE A 156 -1.46 15.67 -24.34
N PRO A 157 -0.60 16.41 -23.60
CA PRO A 157 0.83 16.42 -23.84
C PRO A 157 1.48 15.04 -23.71
N GLN A 158 2.46 14.74 -24.56
CA GLN A 158 3.16 13.44 -24.58
C GLN A 158 3.80 13.08 -23.23
N GLU A 159 4.35 14.04 -22.52
CA GLU A 159 4.97 13.82 -21.20
C GLU A 159 3.97 13.43 -20.11
N LYS A 160 2.66 13.57 -20.36
CA LYS A 160 1.60 13.09 -19.46
C LYS A 160 1.03 11.73 -19.85
N ARG A 161 1.50 11.17 -20.96
CA ARG A 161 1.00 9.88 -21.45
C ARG A 161 1.85 8.73 -20.94
N VAL A 162 1.19 7.70 -20.46
CA VAL A 162 1.82 6.46 -19.98
C VAL A 162 1.28 5.29 -20.79
N TYR A 163 2.16 4.51 -21.39
CA TYR A 163 1.81 3.37 -22.23
C TYR A 163 2.05 2.07 -21.47
N PRO A 164 1.01 1.25 -21.20
CA PRO A 164 1.19 -0.08 -20.62
C PRO A 164 2.00 -0.97 -21.60
N LEU A 165 3.10 -1.52 -21.15
CA LEU A 165 3.97 -2.38 -21.97
C LEU A 165 3.64 -3.86 -21.81
N ALA A 166 3.17 -4.27 -20.63
CA ALA A 166 2.81 -5.64 -20.33
C ALA A 166 1.83 -5.68 -19.15
N SER A 167 1.05 -6.74 -19.10
CA SER A 167 0.19 -7.07 -17.97
C SER A 167 0.28 -8.56 -17.66
N SER A 168 0.09 -8.92 -16.40
CA SER A 168 -0.07 -10.30 -15.98
C SER A 168 -1.18 -10.40 -14.95
N GLU A 169 -1.87 -11.50 -14.95
CA GLU A 169 -2.95 -11.79 -14.02
C GLU A 169 -2.73 -13.15 -13.37
N ASN A 170 -2.97 -13.25 -12.07
CA ASN A 170 -2.90 -14.50 -11.33
C ASN A 170 -3.95 -14.49 -10.21
N ASN A 171 -4.74 -15.55 -10.13
CA ASN A 171 -5.69 -15.80 -9.05
C ASN A 171 -5.33 -17.09 -8.29
N HIS A 172 -4.03 -17.26 -8.01
CA HIS A 172 -3.49 -18.38 -7.22
C HIS A 172 -3.36 -17.94 -5.78
N MET A 173 -4.39 -18.23 -4.98
CA MET A 173 -4.48 -17.86 -3.58
C MET A 173 -4.00 -19.03 -2.71
N ILE A 174 -2.81 -18.90 -2.15
CA ILE A 174 -2.23 -19.89 -1.21
C ILE A 174 -1.76 -19.13 0.04
N GLY A 175 -2.21 -19.57 1.20
CA GLY A 175 -1.74 -19.05 2.49
C GLY A 175 -0.22 -19.18 2.65
N THR A 176 0.37 -18.29 3.41
CA THR A 176 1.83 -18.23 3.60
C THR A 176 2.40 -19.53 4.15
N LEU A 177 1.71 -20.14 5.11
CA LEU A 177 2.11 -21.43 5.71
C LEU A 177 1.97 -22.64 4.78
N GLN A 178 1.19 -22.51 3.72
CA GLN A 178 1.00 -23.56 2.73
C GLN A 178 2.02 -23.52 1.59
N ARG A 179 2.81 -22.47 1.52
CA ARG A 179 3.80 -22.29 0.46
C ARG A 179 5.00 -23.21 0.70
N PRO A 180 5.44 -23.97 -0.31
CA PRO A 180 6.59 -24.86 -0.15
C PRO A 180 7.91 -24.11 0.02
N LYS A 181 7.95 -22.84 -0.37
CA LYS A 181 9.07 -21.92 -0.22
C LYS A 181 8.56 -20.49 -0.03
N LEU A 182 9.22 -19.77 0.84
CA LEU A 182 9.05 -18.33 1.02
C LEU A 182 10.17 -17.58 0.32
#